data_d7579a4a62dacb4dfa7b9178eb157c97
#
_entry.id   d7579a4a62dacb4dfa7b9178eb157c97
#
_cell.length_a   1.000
_cell.length_b   1.000
_cell.length_c   1.000
_cell.angle_alpha   90.00
_cell.angle_beta   90.00
_cell.angle_gamma   90.00
#
_symmetry.space_group_name_H-M   'P 1'
#
loop_
_entity.id
_entity.type
_entity.pdbx_description
1 polymer ?
#
loop_
_entity_poly.entity_id
_entity_poly.type
_entity_poly.pdbx_seq_one_letter_code
_entity_poly.pdbx_strand_id
1 'polypeptide(L)'
;SCAGEIFDLADSLPAGSVDLIVSGHSHTLLDAERNGIPIVQARSSGMAVGVVDVIKTAEGGRKIDVDVRTVWVDQVTPDSALSALVARAVRTTDSLANRVITDIALPLPRTGNQYPLGNLIADAFRNVLRTDVALINNGGVRADVAAGRLTYGQLFTVMPFQNQAVTVTLTGKQ
;
A
#
# COMPACT_ATOMS: atom_id res chain seq x y z
N SER A 1 12.99 -18.07 -3.06
CA SER A 1 14.14 -17.67 -2.24
C SER A 1 13.79 -16.43 -1.45
N CYS A 2 14.05 -16.44 -0.15
CA CYS A 2 13.93 -15.25 0.68
C CYS A 2 15.07 -14.29 0.34
N ALA A 3 14.81 -13.27 -0.45
CA ALA A 3 15.76 -12.25 -0.87
C ALA A 3 15.13 -10.86 -0.77
N GLY A 4 15.95 -9.84 -0.50
CA GLY A 4 15.54 -8.45 -0.41
C GLY A 4 16.07 -7.77 0.85
N GLU A 5 15.98 -6.46 0.89
CA GLU A 5 16.59 -5.58 1.90
C GLU A 5 16.33 -6.01 3.35
N ILE A 6 15.15 -6.55 3.66
CA ILE A 6 14.82 -6.97 5.03
C ILE A 6 15.62 -8.18 5.49
N PHE A 7 15.97 -9.08 4.56
CA PHE A 7 16.81 -10.24 4.85
C PHE A 7 18.29 -9.84 4.98
N ASP A 8 18.75 -8.91 4.14
CA ASP A 8 20.09 -8.34 4.21
C ASP A 8 20.27 -7.58 5.54
N LEU A 9 19.24 -6.86 5.99
CA LEU A 9 19.22 -6.24 7.32
C LEU A 9 19.36 -7.29 8.42
N ALA A 10 18.54 -8.35 8.39
CA ALA A 10 18.60 -9.41 9.41
C ALA A 10 19.96 -10.10 9.46
N ASP A 11 20.60 -10.31 8.30
CA ASP A 11 21.97 -10.89 8.22
C ASP A 11 23.05 -9.96 8.80
N SER A 12 22.82 -8.63 8.77
CA SER A 12 23.77 -7.64 9.28
C SER A 12 23.68 -7.43 10.79
N LEU A 13 22.59 -7.86 11.42
CA LEU A 13 22.38 -7.67 12.85
C LEU A 13 23.19 -8.66 13.70
N PRO A 14 23.80 -8.22 14.81
CA PRO A 14 24.44 -9.13 15.75
C PRO A 14 23.44 -10.13 16.33
N ALA A 15 23.87 -11.36 16.54
CA ALA A 15 23.02 -12.39 17.13
C ALA A 15 22.44 -11.94 18.49
N GLY A 16 21.13 -12.12 18.67
CA GLY A 16 20.41 -11.76 19.90
C GLY A 16 20.20 -10.25 20.14
N SER A 17 20.55 -9.39 19.18
CA SER A 17 20.31 -7.93 19.30
C SER A 17 18.85 -7.54 19.06
N VAL A 18 18.10 -8.38 18.33
CA VAL A 18 16.69 -8.19 18.00
C VAL A 18 15.97 -9.52 18.14
N ASP A 19 14.80 -9.51 18.77
CA ASP A 19 13.99 -10.71 18.99
C ASP A 19 12.99 -10.96 17.82
N LEU A 20 12.60 -9.91 17.08
CA LEU A 20 11.61 -9.96 15.99
C LEU A 20 11.76 -8.74 15.08
N ILE A 21 11.52 -8.93 13.78
CA ILE A 21 11.37 -7.83 12.81
C ILE A 21 9.92 -7.83 12.30
N VAL A 22 9.23 -6.71 12.49
CA VAL A 22 7.93 -6.44 11.87
C VAL A 22 8.17 -5.52 10.68
N SER A 23 7.99 -6.02 9.47
CA SER A 23 8.21 -5.29 8.23
C SER A 23 6.91 -4.77 7.62
N GLY A 24 7.02 -3.91 6.60
CA GLY A 24 5.89 -3.29 5.95
C GLY A 24 6.24 -2.78 4.55
N HIS A 25 5.45 -1.81 4.05
CA HIS A 25 5.65 -1.06 2.82
C HIS A 25 5.47 -1.86 1.52
N SER A 26 6.05 -3.04 1.39
CA SER A 26 5.98 -3.87 0.18
C SER A 26 4.63 -4.59 -0.02
N HIS A 27 3.75 -4.56 0.98
CA HIS A 27 2.43 -5.22 0.99
C HIS A 27 2.49 -6.75 0.78
N THR A 28 3.62 -7.38 1.02
CA THR A 28 3.78 -8.84 0.95
C THR A 28 3.17 -9.54 2.15
N LEU A 29 2.83 -10.80 2.01
CA LEU A 29 2.60 -11.71 3.13
C LEU A 29 3.95 -12.37 3.42
N LEU A 30 4.49 -12.16 4.60
CA LEU A 30 5.77 -12.72 5.00
C LEU A 30 5.67 -13.33 6.39
N ASP A 31 6.10 -14.56 6.50
CA ASP A 31 6.36 -15.31 7.70
C ASP A 31 7.64 -16.11 7.43
N ALA A 32 8.76 -15.63 7.95
CA ALA A 32 10.07 -16.17 7.66
C ALA A 32 11.02 -15.98 8.85
N GLU A 33 12.10 -16.71 8.85
CA GLU A 33 13.20 -16.55 9.80
C GLU A 33 14.52 -16.33 9.06
N ARG A 34 15.33 -15.41 9.56
CA ARG A 34 16.69 -15.18 9.05
C ARG A 34 17.62 -14.80 10.19
N ASN A 35 18.78 -15.45 10.25
CA ASN A 35 19.79 -15.24 11.31
C ASN A 35 19.22 -15.46 12.73
N GLY A 36 18.28 -16.42 12.89
CA GLY A 36 17.57 -16.67 14.14
C GLY A 36 16.56 -15.58 14.54
N ILE A 37 16.23 -14.66 13.63
CA ILE A 37 15.29 -13.56 13.87
C ILE A 37 14.02 -13.85 13.04
N PRO A 38 12.85 -14.03 13.66
CA PRO A 38 11.57 -14.06 12.96
C PRO A 38 11.30 -12.74 12.25
N ILE A 39 10.78 -12.80 11.01
CA ILE A 39 10.46 -11.63 10.19
C ILE A 39 9.02 -11.78 9.69
N VAL A 40 8.16 -10.81 10.03
CA VAL A 40 6.75 -10.87 9.69
C VAL A 40 6.27 -9.64 8.93
N GLN A 41 5.33 -9.86 7.99
CA GLN A 41 4.58 -8.81 7.32
C GLN A 41 3.18 -9.31 6.96
N ALA A 42 2.17 -8.55 7.32
CA ALA A 42 0.76 -8.93 7.20
C ALA A 42 0.05 -8.20 6.05
N ARG A 43 0.61 -8.23 4.82
CA ARG A 43 0.03 -7.58 3.62
C ARG A 43 -0.28 -6.10 3.84
N SER A 44 -1.43 -5.65 3.33
CA SER A 44 -1.98 -4.31 3.49
C SER A 44 -3.50 -4.36 3.57
N SER A 45 -4.14 -3.22 3.87
CA SER A 45 -5.61 -3.06 3.82
C SER A 45 -6.39 -4.05 4.70
N GLY A 46 -5.79 -4.55 5.79
CA GLY A 46 -6.43 -5.50 6.70
C GLY A 46 -6.62 -6.91 6.12
N MET A 47 -5.95 -7.25 5.02
CA MET A 47 -6.07 -8.58 4.39
C MET A 47 -5.40 -9.71 5.19
N ALA A 48 -4.53 -9.38 6.11
CA ALA A 48 -3.90 -10.35 7.00
C ALA A 48 -3.63 -9.72 8.38
N VAL A 49 -3.42 -10.57 9.38
CA VAL A 49 -3.05 -10.20 10.74
C VAL A 49 -1.84 -11.02 11.15
N GLY A 50 -0.82 -10.39 11.70
CA GLY A 50 0.28 -11.05 12.38
C GLY A 50 -0.01 -11.10 13.89
N VAL A 51 -0.03 -12.30 14.45
CA VAL A 51 -0.12 -12.54 15.89
C VAL A 51 1.25 -12.95 16.38
N VAL A 52 1.76 -12.28 17.40
CA VAL A 52 3.09 -12.54 17.97
C VAL A 52 2.96 -12.72 19.47
N ASP A 53 3.30 -13.89 19.94
CA ASP A 53 3.39 -14.21 21.36
C ASP A 53 4.84 -14.15 21.84
N VAL A 54 5.10 -13.32 22.85
CA VAL A 54 6.41 -13.19 23.48
C VAL A 54 6.38 -13.93 24.80
N ILE A 55 6.97 -15.10 24.84
CA ILE A 55 6.93 -16.03 25.97
C ILE A 55 8.25 -15.93 26.75
N LYS A 56 8.19 -15.61 28.03
CA LYS A 56 9.36 -15.68 28.91
C LYS A 56 9.68 -17.14 29.22
N THR A 57 10.94 -17.54 29.02
CA THR A 57 11.39 -18.88 29.42
C THR A 57 11.83 -18.94 30.86
N ALA A 58 11.88 -20.14 31.44
CA ALA A 58 12.30 -20.35 32.82
C ALA A 58 13.76 -19.91 33.09
N GLU A 59 14.59 -19.94 32.03
CA GLU A 59 16.00 -19.57 32.05
C GLU A 59 16.21 -18.04 31.88
N GLY A 60 15.12 -17.25 31.85
CA GLY A 60 15.15 -15.79 31.70
C GLY A 60 15.28 -15.29 30.26
N GLY A 61 15.23 -16.20 29.29
CA GLY A 61 15.17 -15.87 27.86
C GLY A 61 13.77 -15.52 27.38
N ARG A 62 13.63 -15.34 26.06
CA ARG A 62 12.36 -15.13 25.35
C ARG A 62 12.22 -16.13 24.22
N LYS A 63 11.03 -16.68 24.05
CA LYS A 63 10.62 -17.39 22.84
C LYS A 63 9.59 -16.52 22.12
N ILE A 64 9.80 -16.33 20.83
CA ILE A 64 8.85 -15.65 19.96
C ILE A 64 8.09 -16.72 19.18
N ASP A 65 6.77 -16.67 19.28
CA ASP A 65 5.87 -17.50 18.49
C ASP A 65 5.07 -16.61 17.54
N VAL A 66 5.04 -16.98 16.27
CA VAL A 66 4.48 -16.13 15.20
C VAL A 66 3.44 -16.91 14.43
N ASP A 67 2.32 -16.24 14.11
CA ASP A 67 1.27 -16.76 13.23
C ASP A 67 0.76 -15.62 12.35
N VAL A 68 0.93 -15.73 11.04
CA VAL A 68 0.46 -14.74 10.07
C VAL A 68 -0.75 -15.30 9.32
N ARG A 69 -1.93 -14.74 9.60
CA ARG A 69 -3.22 -15.24 9.11
C ARG A 69 -3.82 -14.32 8.07
N THR A 70 -4.25 -14.89 6.94
CA THR A 70 -5.14 -14.18 5.99
C THR A 70 -6.53 -14.02 6.63
N VAL A 71 -7.10 -12.83 6.52
CA VAL A 71 -8.46 -12.52 7.01
C VAL A 71 -9.44 -12.66 5.85
N TRP A 72 -10.41 -13.55 6.00
CA TRP A 72 -11.49 -13.74 5.04
C TRP A 72 -12.76 -13.09 5.59
N VAL A 73 -13.35 -12.17 4.82
CA VAL A 73 -14.51 -11.35 5.25
C VAL A 73 -15.72 -12.21 5.60
N ASP A 74 -15.92 -13.31 4.93
CA ASP A 74 -16.99 -14.29 5.17
C ASP A 74 -16.78 -15.17 6.42
N GLN A 75 -15.58 -15.15 6.99
CA GLN A 75 -15.21 -15.93 8.18
C GLN A 75 -15.12 -15.09 9.46
N VAL A 76 -15.32 -13.77 9.35
CA VAL A 76 -15.22 -12.85 10.48
C VAL A 76 -16.52 -12.09 10.67
N THR A 77 -17.11 -12.19 11.86
CA THR A 77 -18.26 -11.35 12.22
C THR A 77 -17.78 -9.94 12.52
N PRO A 78 -18.26 -8.91 11.77
CA PRO A 78 -17.86 -7.54 12.03
C PRO A 78 -18.26 -7.05 13.42
N ASP A 79 -17.37 -6.31 14.07
CA ASP A 79 -17.71 -5.57 15.30
C ASP A 79 -18.80 -4.55 15.01
N SER A 80 -19.87 -4.53 15.79
CA SER A 80 -21.03 -3.69 15.56
C SER A 80 -20.74 -2.19 15.76
N ALA A 81 -19.89 -1.84 16.71
CA ALA A 81 -19.52 -0.45 16.98
C ALA A 81 -18.63 0.11 15.87
N LEU A 82 -17.64 -0.67 15.42
CA LEU A 82 -16.80 -0.29 14.29
C LEU A 82 -17.62 -0.21 12.99
N SER A 83 -18.54 -1.15 12.76
CA SER A 83 -19.44 -1.11 11.60
C SER A 83 -20.30 0.15 11.57
N ALA A 84 -20.84 0.58 12.72
CA ALA A 84 -21.60 1.81 12.83
C ALA A 84 -20.73 3.05 12.56
N LEU A 85 -19.50 3.07 13.04
CA LEU A 85 -18.53 4.15 12.79
C LEU A 85 -18.21 4.27 11.29
N VAL A 86 -17.88 3.15 10.64
CA VAL A 86 -17.60 3.09 9.21
C VAL A 86 -18.82 3.56 8.39
N ALA A 87 -20.02 3.04 8.72
CA ALA A 87 -21.24 3.43 8.02
C ALA A 87 -21.52 4.95 8.14
N ARG A 88 -21.20 5.56 9.29
CA ARG A 88 -21.31 7.02 9.47
C ARG A 88 -20.31 7.76 8.58
N ALA A 89 -19.05 7.33 8.55
CA ALA A 89 -18.02 7.94 7.71
C ALA A 89 -18.38 7.86 6.23
N VAL A 90 -18.83 6.69 5.77
CA VAL A 90 -19.27 6.48 4.38
C VAL A 90 -20.42 7.45 4.03
N ARG A 91 -21.46 7.55 4.87
CA ARG A 91 -22.56 8.49 4.61
C ARG A 91 -22.11 9.94 4.52
N THR A 92 -21.10 10.35 5.30
CA THR A 92 -20.57 11.72 5.27
C THR A 92 -19.87 12.05 3.95
N THR A 93 -19.23 11.06 3.34
CA THR A 93 -18.45 11.23 2.10
C THR A 93 -19.22 10.84 0.83
N ASP A 94 -20.38 10.21 0.96
CA ASP A 94 -21.12 9.55 -0.12
C ASP A 94 -21.41 10.47 -1.31
N SER A 95 -21.93 11.67 -1.05
CA SER A 95 -22.25 12.64 -2.10
C SER A 95 -21.02 13.09 -2.91
N LEU A 96 -19.87 13.22 -2.25
CA LEU A 96 -18.62 13.56 -2.90
C LEU A 96 -18.03 12.35 -3.63
N ALA A 97 -17.98 11.20 -2.99
CA ALA A 97 -17.40 9.98 -3.56
C ALA A 97 -18.15 9.51 -4.81
N ASN A 98 -19.48 9.63 -4.82
CA ASN A 98 -20.33 9.22 -5.95
C ASN A 98 -20.49 10.31 -7.02
N ARG A 99 -19.88 11.47 -6.86
CA ARG A 99 -19.93 12.51 -7.88
C ARG A 99 -19.26 12.01 -9.16
N VAL A 100 -20.02 11.96 -10.25
CA VAL A 100 -19.53 11.56 -11.58
C VAL A 100 -18.57 12.63 -12.11
N ILE A 101 -17.42 12.19 -12.58
CA ILE A 101 -16.41 13.03 -13.23
C ILE A 101 -16.53 12.97 -14.73
N THR A 102 -16.54 11.75 -15.30
CA THR A 102 -16.63 11.51 -16.74
C THR A 102 -16.97 10.04 -17.00
N ASP A 103 -17.14 9.69 -18.27
CA ASP A 103 -17.21 8.31 -18.73
C ASP A 103 -15.88 7.91 -19.40
N ILE A 104 -15.40 6.73 -19.08
CA ILE A 104 -14.16 6.13 -19.62
C ILE A 104 -14.54 5.08 -20.66
N ALA A 105 -14.15 5.31 -21.92
CA ALA A 105 -14.51 4.42 -23.03
C ALA A 105 -13.79 3.06 -22.98
N LEU A 106 -12.52 3.05 -22.57
CA LEU A 106 -11.67 1.85 -22.47
C LEU A 106 -10.98 1.80 -21.11
N PRO A 107 -10.76 0.62 -20.52
CA PRO A 107 -10.06 0.51 -19.24
C PRO A 107 -8.64 1.07 -19.34
N LEU A 108 -8.18 1.68 -18.27
CA LEU A 108 -6.83 2.23 -18.12
C LEU A 108 -6.08 1.45 -17.03
N PRO A 109 -5.43 0.34 -17.39
CA PRO A 109 -4.68 -0.48 -16.43
C PRO A 109 -3.32 0.13 -16.10
N ARG A 110 -2.78 -0.27 -14.95
CA ARG A 110 -1.43 0.05 -14.47
C ARG A 110 -0.48 -1.09 -14.80
N THR A 111 -0.09 -1.25 -16.04
CA THR A 111 0.81 -2.33 -16.47
C THR A 111 2.10 -1.80 -17.06
N GLY A 112 3.24 -2.32 -16.61
CA GLY A 112 4.56 -1.90 -17.07
C GLY A 112 5.06 -0.61 -16.42
N ASN A 113 6.13 -0.06 -16.98
CA ASN A 113 6.76 1.18 -16.51
C ASN A 113 6.16 2.43 -17.15
N GLN A 114 5.52 2.28 -18.30
CA GLN A 114 4.77 3.32 -18.99
C GLN A 114 3.43 2.72 -19.45
N TYR A 115 2.34 3.38 -19.10
CA TYR A 115 0.98 2.88 -19.34
C TYR A 115 -0.02 4.04 -19.48
N PRO A 116 -1.19 3.81 -20.15
CA PRO A 116 -2.15 4.87 -20.48
C PRO A 116 -2.59 5.72 -19.29
N LEU A 117 -2.87 5.10 -18.14
CA LEU A 117 -3.28 5.85 -16.95
C LEU A 117 -2.17 6.76 -16.42
N GLY A 118 -0.93 6.27 -16.36
CA GLY A 118 0.23 7.07 -15.95
C GLY A 118 0.47 8.25 -16.90
N ASN A 119 0.36 8.02 -18.21
CA ASN A 119 0.47 9.08 -19.23
C ASN A 119 -0.65 10.12 -19.07
N LEU A 120 -1.90 9.69 -18.87
CA LEU A 120 -3.02 10.60 -18.64
C LEU A 120 -2.78 11.51 -17.42
N ILE A 121 -2.29 10.94 -16.32
CA ILE A 121 -1.99 11.70 -15.10
C ILE A 121 -0.83 12.67 -15.34
N ALA A 122 0.25 12.22 -15.98
CA ALA A 122 1.40 13.07 -16.31
C ALA A 122 0.98 14.21 -17.25
N ASP A 123 0.16 13.94 -18.27
CA ASP A 123 -0.37 14.96 -19.17
C ASP A 123 -1.27 15.96 -18.44
N ALA A 124 -2.08 15.51 -17.48
CA ALA A 124 -2.89 16.40 -16.65
C ALA A 124 -2.01 17.36 -15.84
N PHE A 125 -0.95 16.86 -15.20
CA PHE A 125 0.04 17.71 -14.49
C PHE A 125 0.74 18.66 -15.43
N ARG A 126 1.21 18.18 -16.59
CA ARG A 126 1.87 19.00 -17.60
C ARG A 126 0.98 20.17 -18.06
N ASN A 127 -0.30 19.89 -18.31
CA ASN A 127 -1.26 20.92 -18.73
C ASN A 127 -1.53 21.97 -17.62
N VAL A 128 -1.76 21.51 -16.39
CA VAL A 128 -2.10 22.41 -15.27
C VAL A 128 -0.91 23.27 -14.88
N LEU A 129 0.29 22.68 -14.85
CA LEU A 129 1.51 23.36 -14.44
C LEU A 129 2.23 24.09 -15.59
N ARG A 130 1.77 23.88 -16.83
CA ARG A 130 2.35 24.48 -18.06
C ARG A 130 3.84 24.16 -18.21
N THR A 131 4.20 22.90 -18.01
CA THR A 131 5.56 22.39 -18.16
C THR A 131 5.73 21.63 -19.48
N ASP A 132 6.97 21.52 -19.97
CA ASP A 132 7.26 20.78 -21.21
C ASP A 132 7.16 19.26 -21.00
N VAL A 133 7.53 18.77 -19.81
CA VAL A 133 7.55 17.36 -19.42
C VAL A 133 6.92 17.22 -18.04
N ALA A 134 6.29 16.08 -17.79
CA ALA A 134 5.88 15.68 -16.46
C ALA A 134 6.27 14.21 -16.19
N LEU A 135 6.70 13.94 -14.98
CA LEU A 135 7.04 12.61 -14.49
C LEU A 135 6.21 12.28 -13.27
N ILE A 136 5.75 11.04 -13.19
CA ILE A 136 5.05 10.50 -12.02
C ILE A 136 5.65 9.15 -11.65
N ASN A 137 5.82 8.89 -10.37
CA ASN A 137 6.29 7.60 -9.90
C ASN A 137 5.14 6.56 -9.91
N ASN A 138 5.42 5.35 -10.35
CA ASN A 138 4.43 4.27 -10.43
C ASN A 138 3.79 3.94 -9.08
N GLY A 139 4.54 4.07 -7.98
CA GLY A 139 4.01 3.88 -6.62
C GLY A 139 2.94 4.91 -6.21
N GLY A 140 2.86 6.06 -6.89
CA GLY A 140 1.83 7.08 -6.67
C GLY A 140 0.48 6.73 -7.27
N VAL A 141 0.42 5.85 -8.27
CA VAL A 141 -0.82 5.39 -8.91
C VAL A 141 -1.22 4.05 -8.30
N ARG A 142 -2.35 4.00 -7.60
CA ARG A 142 -2.69 2.89 -6.68
C ARG A 142 -3.78 1.94 -7.20
N ALA A 143 -4.55 2.32 -8.19
CA ALA A 143 -5.62 1.50 -8.76
C ALA A 143 -5.71 1.67 -10.27
N ASP A 144 -6.27 0.67 -10.94
CA ASP A 144 -6.67 0.76 -12.34
C ASP A 144 -7.97 1.56 -12.47
N VAL A 145 -8.26 2.06 -13.65
CA VAL A 145 -9.56 2.66 -13.98
C VAL A 145 -10.29 1.71 -14.94
N ALA A 146 -11.48 1.26 -14.55
CA ALA A 146 -12.34 0.47 -15.42
C ALA A 146 -13.02 1.33 -16.47
N ALA A 147 -13.44 0.71 -17.59
CA ALA A 147 -14.35 1.36 -18.52
C ALA A 147 -15.71 1.63 -17.85
N GLY A 148 -16.40 2.68 -18.31
CA GLY A 148 -17.68 3.12 -17.78
C GLY A 148 -17.57 4.40 -16.97
N ARG A 149 -18.52 4.61 -16.07
CA ARG A 149 -18.63 5.84 -15.28
C ARG A 149 -17.52 5.96 -14.26
N LEU A 150 -16.74 7.03 -14.34
CA LEU A 150 -15.70 7.37 -13.36
C LEU A 150 -16.25 8.34 -12.32
N THR A 151 -16.18 7.96 -11.05
CA THR A 151 -16.56 8.82 -9.93
C THR A 151 -15.34 9.44 -9.24
N TYR A 152 -15.58 10.49 -8.44
CA TYR A 152 -14.53 11.11 -7.63
C TYR A 152 -13.87 10.11 -6.66
N GLY A 153 -14.65 9.24 -6.02
CA GLY A 153 -14.12 8.22 -5.12
C GLY A 153 -13.19 7.22 -5.82
N GLN A 154 -13.56 6.79 -7.03
CA GLN A 154 -12.68 5.94 -7.84
C GLN A 154 -11.40 6.68 -8.22
N LEU A 155 -11.50 7.95 -8.66
CA LEU A 155 -10.33 8.76 -8.98
C LEU A 155 -9.43 8.98 -7.75
N PHE A 156 -10.04 9.21 -6.58
CA PHE A 156 -9.30 9.31 -5.31
C PHE A 156 -8.55 8.01 -4.98
N THR A 157 -9.15 6.84 -5.28
CA THR A 157 -8.48 5.54 -5.09
C THR A 157 -7.27 5.37 -6.01
N VAL A 158 -7.30 5.98 -7.20
CA VAL A 158 -6.14 5.98 -8.14
C VAL A 158 -4.98 6.77 -7.56
N MET A 159 -5.23 7.94 -6.99
CA MET A 159 -4.20 8.83 -6.41
C MET A 159 -4.62 9.33 -5.01
N PRO A 160 -4.54 8.47 -3.98
CA PRO A 160 -5.03 8.80 -2.64
C PRO A 160 -4.09 9.68 -1.83
N PHE A 161 -2.92 10.02 -2.36
CA PHE A 161 -1.90 10.77 -1.64
C PHE A 161 -2.07 12.28 -1.84
N GLN A 162 -1.79 13.05 -0.79
CA GLN A 162 -1.75 14.51 -0.84
C GLN A 162 -0.35 15.02 -1.23
N ASN A 163 0.21 14.48 -2.31
CA ASN A 163 1.52 14.90 -2.81
C ASN A 163 1.43 16.30 -3.42
N GLN A 164 2.50 17.06 -3.24
CA GLN A 164 2.64 18.36 -3.91
C GLN A 164 3.33 18.16 -5.25
N ALA A 165 2.84 18.86 -6.27
CA ALA A 165 3.53 18.95 -7.56
C ALA A 165 4.68 19.96 -7.45
N VAL A 166 5.86 19.58 -7.93
CA VAL A 166 7.06 20.42 -7.93
C VAL A 166 7.50 20.65 -9.38
N THR A 167 7.82 21.88 -9.72
CA THR A 167 8.41 22.23 -11.02
C THR A 167 9.89 22.54 -10.86
N VAL A 168 10.70 22.03 -11.79
CA VAL A 168 12.15 22.28 -11.84
C VAL A 168 12.55 22.69 -13.25
N THR A 169 13.53 23.58 -13.37
CA THR A 169 14.13 23.94 -14.66
C THR A 169 15.37 23.08 -14.89
N LEU A 170 15.39 22.37 -16.00
CA LEU A 170 16.48 21.48 -16.39
C LEU A 170 17.06 21.92 -17.74
N THR A 171 18.33 21.63 -17.96
CA THR A 171 18.94 21.72 -19.29
C THR A 171 18.68 20.46 -20.09
N GLY A 172 18.81 20.52 -21.42
CA GLY A 172 18.65 19.33 -22.27
C GLY A 172 19.67 18.21 -21.98
N LYS A 173 20.73 18.49 -21.23
CA LYS A 173 21.72 17.50 -20.81
C LYS A 173 21.31 16.77 -19.52
N GLN A 174 20.57 17.40 -18.61
CA GLN A 174 20.05 16.84 -17.37
C GLN A 174 18.83 15.96 -17.62
#